data_d01667e9cb58c44a28483d6847e9d1d4
#
_entry.id   d01667e9cb58c44a28483d6847e9d1d4
#
_cell.length_a   1.000
_cell.length_b   1.000
_cell.length_c   1.000
_cell.angle_alpha   90.00
_cell.angle_beta   90.00
_cell.angle_gamma   90.00
#
_symmetry.space_group_name_H-M   'P 1'
#
loop_
_entity.id
_entity.type
_entity.pdbx_description
1 polymer ?
#
loop_
_entity_poly.entity_id
_entity_poly.type
_entity_poly.pdbx_seq_one_letter_code
_entity_poly.pdbx_strand_id
1 'polypeptide(L)'
;MYENLDGIHQPLYKNLWTYWLMMLVALVLSFVPDNIVTMLVALAVNVVMLYQVYSMREVSDSMGRAWRVLLVGLVLTFGSMLLALLALGSMLSILLLLVTLAGAIVMIVADYYFYAGLDDLVAVRGYDYPAGRIKWCFWLSLIGAVAAAVLDAAMPGADTVVGLVIQAVILVLLWQYLRAVKQSEEGADSGLGGPDEPLA
;
A
#
# COMPACT_ATOMS: atom_id res chain seq x y z
N MET A 1 -24.07 -7.20 6.57
CA MET A 1 -24.66 -7.84 5.38
C MET A 1 -23.49 -8.43 4.62
N TYR A 2 -23.08 -9.64 5.04
CA TYR A 2 -21.89 -10.35 4.52
C TYR A 2 -22.40 -11.40 3.54
N GLU A 3 -22.60 -11.02 2.31
CA GLU A 3 -23.19 -11.89 1.28
C GLU A 3 -22.26 -12.11 0.07
N ASN A 4 -20.95 -12.27 0.32
CA ASN A 4 -20.07 -12.86 -0.67
C ASN A 4 -18.97 -13.69 0.02
N LEU A 5 -19.35 -14.89 0.40
CA LEU A 5 -18.44 -15.90 0.94
C LEU A 5 -17.41 -16.40 -0.09
N ASP A 6 -17.63 -16.14 -1.38
CA ASP A 6 -16.71 -16.55 -2.46
C ASP A 6 -15.38 -15.77 -2.47
N GLY A 7 -15.34 -14.57 -1.88
CA GLY A 7 -14.10 -13.77 -1.75
C GLY A 7 -13.18 -14.24 -0.61
N ILE A 8 -13.70 -15.05 0.33
CA ILE A 8 -12.94 -15.51 1.51
C ILE A 8 -11.83 -16.50 1.12
N HIS A 9 -11.95 -17.17 -0.02
CA HIS A 9 -11.00 -18.18 -0.50
C HIS A 9 -9.98 -17.65 -1.52
N GLN A 10 -10.00 -16.36 -1.87
CA GLN A 10 -8.97 -15.83 -2.76
C GLN A 10 -7.61 -15.81 -2.03
N PRO A 11 -6.54 -16.37 -2.64
CA PRO A 11 -5.23 -16.41 -2.02
C PRO A 11 -4.68 -14.98 -1.88
N LEU A 12 -4.74 -14.44 -0.66
CA LEU A 12 -4.24 -13.10 -0.35
C LEU A 12 -2.72 -13.07 -0.36
N TYR A 13 -2.09 -14.17 0.09
CA TYR A 13 -0.65 -14.27 0.23
C TYR A 13 0.10 -13.91 -1.04
N LYS A 14 -0.30 -14.45 -2.20
CA LYS A 14 0.39 -14.21 -3.48
C LYS A 14 0.37 -12.73 -3.88
N ASN A 15 -0.79 -12.07 -3.74
CA ASN A 15 -0.95 -10.67 -4.11
C ASN A 15 -0.17 -9.76 -3.16
N LEU A 16 -0.24 -10.05 -1.87
CA LEU A 16 0.45 -9.27 -0.84
C LEU A 16 1.97 -9.49 -0.88
N TRP A 17 2.41 -10.71 -1.20
CA TRP A 17 3.83 -11.02 -1.45
C TRP A 17 4.38 -10.20 -2.63
N THR A 18 3.64 -10.17 -3.74
CA THR A 18 4.05 -9.39 -4.91
C THR A 18 4.10 -7.89 -4.57
N TYR A 19 3.11 -7.38 -3.84
CA TYR A 19 3.09 -5.99 -3.37
C TYR A 19 4.32 -5.67 -2.51
N TRP A 20 4.63 -6.52 -1.52
CA TRP A 20 5.82 -6.38 -0.67
C TRP A 20 7.12 -6.39 -1.48
N LEU A 21 7.23 -7.29 -2.44
CA LEU A 21 8.42 -7.40 -3.31
C LEU A 21 8.59 -6.14 -4.16
N MET A 22 7.49 -5.56 -4.66
CA MET A 22 7.53 -4.30 -5.39
C MET A 22 7.94 -3.11 -4.50
N MET A 23 7.50 -3.08 -3.24
CA MET A 23 7.98 -2.08 -2.27
C MET A 23 9.50 -2.23 -2.00
N LEU A 24 10.01 -3.46 -1.93
CA LEU A 24 11.43 -3.73 -1.78
C LEU A 24 12.22 -3.25 -3.02
N VAL A 25 11.71 -3.52 -4.23
CA VAL A 25 12.31 -3.01 -5.47
C VAL A 25 12.30 -1.48 -5.50
N ALA A 26 11.21 -0.84 -5.09
CA ALA A 26 11.13 0.62 -4.99
C ALA A 26 12.18 1.18 -4.01
N LEU A 27 12.38 0.51 -2.87
CA LEU A 27 13.43 0.87 -1.92
C LEU A 27 14.84 0.77 -2.54
N VAL A 28 15.11 -0.30 -3.27
CA VAL A 28 16.41 -0.47 -3.95
C VAL A 28 16.61 0.58 -5.03
N LEU A 29 15.57 0.91 -5.80
CA LEU A 29 15.61 1.94 -6.84
C LEU A 29 15.94 3.32 -6.28
N SER A 30 15.57 3.63 -5.03
CA SER A 30 15.89 4.93 -4.41
C SER A 30 17.39 5.17 -4.19
N PHE A 31 18.22 4.11 -4.29
CA PHE A 31 19.68 4.24 -4.25
C PHE A 31 20.33 4.37 -5.64
N VAL A 32 19.54 4.22 -6.69
CA VAL A 32 20.05 4.28 -8.07
C VAL A 32 19.85 5.69 -8.63
N PRO A 33 20.87 6.29 -9.27
CA PRO A 33 20.73 7.62 -9.85
C PRO A 33 19.58 7.68 -10.88
N ASP A 34 18.88 8.81 -10.90
CA ASP A 34 17.78 9.04 -11.82
C ASP A 34 18.25 9.03 -13.27
N ASN A 35 17.67 8.15 -14.06
CA ASN A 35 17.84 8.08 -15.50
C ASN A 35 16.54 7.52 -16.14
N ILE A 36 16.45 7.57 -17.46
CA ILE A 36 15.25 7.11 -18.18
C ILE A 36 14.90 5.65 -17.84
N VAL A 37 15.89 4.81 -17.67
CA VAL A 37 15.67 3.38 -17.34
C VAL A 37 15.11 3.23 -15.94
N THR A 38 15.68 3.91 -14.94
CA THR A 38 15.17 3.86 -13.55
C THR A 38 13.76 4.44 -13.45
N MET A 39 13.44 5.51 -14.19
CA MET A 39 12.10 6.07 -14.24
C MET A 39 11.08 5.10 -14.85
N LEU A 40 11.43 4.39 -15.93
CA LEU A 40 10.56 3.37 -16.54
C LEU A 40 10.35 2.17 -15.62
N VAL A 41 11.40 1.73 -14.92
CA VAL A 41 11.29 0.63 -13.95
C VAL A 41 10.42 1.06 -12.76
N ALA A 42 10.61 2.27 -12.24
CA ALA A 42 9.77 2.81 -11.17
C ALA A 42 8.30 2.92 -11.59
N LEU A 43 8.02 3.35 -12.82
CA LEU A 43 6.67 3.36 -13.36
C LEU A 43 6.07 1.94 -13.42
N ALA A 44 6.83 0.96 -13.91
CA ALA A 44 6.37 -0.43 -13.97
C ALA A 44 6.09 -0.99 -12.56
N VAL A 45 6.95 -0.72 -11.58
CA VAL A 45 6.76 -1.10 -10.17
C VAL A 45 5.44 -0.51 -9.63
N ASN A 46 5.20 0.78 -9.85
CA ASN A 46 3.96 1.43 -9.42
C ASN A 46 2.72 0.81 -10.07
N VAL A 47 2.76 0.51 -11.37
CA VAL A 47 1.64 -0.14 -12.09
C VAL A 47 1.37 -1.53 -11.49
N VAL A 48 2.40 -2.32 -11.19
CA VAL A 48 2.24 -3.64 -10.56
C VAL A 48 1.64 -3.49 -9.15
N MET A 49 2.10 -2.53 -8.35
CA MET A 49 1.53 -2.26 -7.01
C MET A 49 0.05 -1.89 -7.09
N LEU A 50 -0.32 -1.01 -8.02
CA LEU A 50 -1.71 -0.64 -8.26
C LEU A 50 -2.56 -1.85 -8.67
N TYR A 51 -2.04 -2.72 -9.53
CA TYR A 51 -2.73 -3.94 -9.92
C TYR A 51 -2.95 -4.89 -8.72
N GLN A 52 -1.98 -4.99 -7.79
CA GLN A 52 -2.15 -5.81 -6.59
C GLN A 52 -3.25 -5.25 -5.67
N VAL A 53 -3.30 -3.92 -5.46
CA VAL A 53 -4.38 -3.28 -4.69
C VAL A 53 -5.73 -3.51 -5.36
N TYR A 54 -5.80 -3.40 -6.70
CA TYR A 54 -7.01 -3.73 -7.47
C TYR A 54 -7.44 -5.19 -7.27
N SER A 55 -6.51 -6.13 -7.33
CA SER A 55 -6.78 -7.56 -7.17
C SER A 55 -7.31 -7.90 -5.77
N MET A 56 -6.90 -7.13 -4.75
CA MET A 56 -7.34 -7.30 -3.36
C MET A 56 -8.62 -6.52 -3.00
N ARG A 57 -9.20 -5.72 -3.91
CA ARG A 57 -10.34 -4.82 -3.60
C ARG A 57 -11.60 -5.54 -3.06
N GLU A 58 -11.77 -6.80 -3.42
CA GLU A 58 -12.95 -7.60 -3.04
C GLU A 58 -12.74 -8.38 -1.74
N VAL A 59 -11.53 -8.37 -1.18
CA VAL A 59 -11.18 -9.16 0.02
C VAL A 59 -11.78 -8.56 1.28
N SER A 60 -11.94 -7.22 1.35
CA SER A 60 -12.63 -6.53 2.44
C SER A 60 -13.25 -5.21 1.97
N ASP A 61 -14.27 -4.72 2.69
CA ASP A 61 -14.89 -3.41 2.41
C ASP A 61 -13.88 -2.26 2.47
N SER A 62 -12.95 -2.31 3.41
CA SER A 62 -11.90 -1.30 3.55
C SER A 62 -10.95 -1.32 2.36
N MET A 63 -10.57 -2.49 1.84
CA MET A 63 -9.79 -2.63 0.61
C MET A 63 -10.53 -2.08 -0.62
N GLY A 64 -11.83 -2.35 -0.72
CA GLY A 64 -12.68 -1.78 -1.77
C GLY A 64 -12.77 -0.25 -1.70
N ARG A 65 -12.78 0.32 -0.49
CA ARG A 65 -12.72 1.78 -0.29
C ARG A 65 -11.33 2.32 -0.66
N ALA A 66 -10.26 1.65 -0.21
CA ALA A 66 -8.88 2.02 -0.58
C ALA A 66 -8.73 2.15 -2.10
N TRP A 67 -9.20 1.16 -2.86
CA TRP A 67 -9.14 1.18 -4.32
C TRP A 67 -9.90 2.36 -4.93
N ARG A 68 -11.14 2.62 -4.47
CA ARG A 68 -11.95 3.75 -5.00
C ARG A 68 -11.30 5.10 -4.72
N VAL A 69 -10.78 5.29 -3.51
CA VAL A 69 -10.09 6.52 -3.10
C VAL A 69 -8.79 6.69 -3.88
N LEU A 70 -8.04 5.62 -4.08
CA LEU A 70 -6.81 5.61 -4.86
C LEU A 70 -7.04 6.00 -6.32
N LEU A 71 -8.13 5.54 -6.95
CA LEU A 71 -8.51 5.98 -8.29
C LEU A 71 -8.76 7.50 -8.36
N VAL A 72 -9.44 8.07 -7.37
CA VAL A 72 -9.63 9.53 -7.29
C VAL A 72 -8.29 10.24 -7.14
N GLY A 73 -7.40 9.73 -6.29
CA GLY A 73 -6.05 10.26 -6.13
C GLY A 73 -5.25 10.24 -7.42
N LEU A 74 -5.31 9.16 -8.19
CA LEU A 74 -4.67 9.05 -9.50
C LEU A 74 -5.21 10.09 -10.49
N VAL A 75 -6.53 10.26 -10.57
CA VAL A 75 -7.14 11.28 -11.45
C VAL A 75 -6.67 12.68 -11.07
N LEU A 76 -6.60 13.00 -9.77
CA LEU A 76 -6.10 14.30 -9.30
C LEU A 76 -4.61 14.47 -9.62
N THR A 77 -3.80 13.43 -9.46
CA THR A 77 -2.36 13.46 -9.78
C THR A 77 -2.12 13.67 -11.26
N PHE A 78 -2.82 12.92 -12.14
CA PHE A 78 -2.72 13.15 -13.58
C PHE A 78 -3.27 14.52 -13.99
N GLY A 79 -4.37 14.96 -13.36
CA GLY A 79 -4.93 16.30 -13.56
C GLY A 79 -3.95 17.41 -13.19
N SER A 80 -3.27 17.26 -12.06
CA SER A 80 -2.24 18.24 -11.64
C SER A 80 -1.04 18.27 -12.59
N MET A 81 -0.63 17.11 -13.12
CA MET A 81 0.45 17.02 -14.11
C MET A 81 0.07 17.73 -15.43
N LEU A 82 -1.15 17.54 -15.92
CA LEU A 82 -1.66 18.25 -17.10
C LEU A 82 -1.77 19.75 -16.86
N LEU A 83 -2.29 20.16 -15.70
CA LEU A 83 -2.34 21.57 -15.31
C LEU A 83 -0.94 22.20 -15.21
N ALA A 84 0.05 21.46 -14.71
CA ALA A 84 1.44 21.94 -14.65
C ALA A 84 2.02 22.22 -16.03
N LEU A 85 1.69 21.43 -17.04
CA LEU A 85 2.12 21.66 -18.43
C LEU A 85 1.45 22.90 -19.06
N LEU A 86 0.27 23.28 -18.58
CA LEU A 86 -0.52 24.41 -19.07
C LEU A 86 -0.33 25.68 -18.22
N ALA A 87 0.32 25.58 -17.06
CA ALA A 87 0.43 26.68 -16.09
C ALA A 87 1.46 27.74 -16.54
N LEU A 88 1.00 28.68 -17.35
CA LEU A 88 1.77 29.86 -17.80
C LEU A 88 1.42 31.16 -17.03
N GLY A 89 0.56 31.06 -15.98
CA GLY A 89 0.10 32.25 -15.24
C GLY A 89 -0.16 32.03 -13.76
N SER A 90 -0.18 33.07 -12.94
CA SER A 90 -0.30 33.04 -11.47
C SER A 90 -1.60 32.37 -10.96
N MET A 91 -2.72 32.57 -11.64
CA MET A 91 -4.00 31.94 -11.28
C MET A 91 -3.99 30.41 -11.42
N LEU A 92 -3.39 29.93 -12.52
CA LEU A 92 -3.23 28.47 -12.73
C LEU A 92 -2.27 27.84 -11.70
N SER A 93 -1.30 28.57 -11.20
CA SER A 93 -0.37 28.09 -10.16
C SER A 93 -1.08 27.84 -8.82
N ILE A 94 -2.04 28.69 -8.44
CA ILE A 94 -2.86 28.49 -7.24
C ILE A 94 -3.75 27.27 -7.41
N LEU A 95 -4.42 27.12 -8.56
CA LEU A 95 -5.24 25.95 -8.85
C LEU A 95 -4.42 24.66 -8.84
N LEU A 96 -3.22 24.68 -9.43
CA LEU A 96 -2.29 23.55 -9.40
C LEU A 96 -1.92 23.16 -7.97
N LEU A 97 -1.59 24.13 -7.11
CA LEU A 97 -1.29 23.88 -5.69
C LEU A 97 -2.47 23.22 -4.98
N LEU A 98 -3.69 23.72 -5.18
CA LEU A 98 -4.90 23.16 -4.56
C LEU A 98 -5.19 21.73 -5.03
N VAL A 99 -5.06 21.46 -6.33
CA VAL A 99 -5.27 20.11 -6.88
C VAL A 99 -4.20 19.14 -6.38
N THR A 100 -2.95 19.56 -6.31
CA THR A 100 -1.85 18.74 -5.79
C THR A 100 -2.05 18.45 -4.30
N LEU A 101 -2.45 19.42 -3.50
CA LEU A 101 -2.74 19.24 -2.09
C LEU A 101 -3.94 18.29 -1.88
N ALA A 102 -5.01 18.48 -2.65
CA ALA A 102 -6.17 17.58 -2.62
C ALA A 102 -5.77 16.15 -2.98
N GLY A 103 -4.95 15.96 -4.01
CA GLY A 103 -4.41 14.67 -4.43
C GLY A 103 -3.60 14.00 -3.30
N ALA A 104 -2.72 14.75 -2.64
CA ALA A 104 -1.93 14.25 -1.52
C ALA A 104 -2.82 13.78 -0.34
N ILE A 105 -3.84 14.56 0.03
CA ILE A 105 -4.79 14.18 1.08
C ILE A 105 -5.55 12.90 0.69
N VAL A 106 -6.02 12.80 -0.54
CA VAL A 106 -6.73 11.62 -1.04
C VAL A 106 -5.84 10.38 -1.00
N MET A 107 -4.55 10.50 -1.36
CA MET A 107 -3.60 9.39 -1.27
C MET A 107 -3.37 8.93 0.17
N ILE A 108 -3.23 9.86 1.12
CA ILE A 108 -3.14 9.53 2.56
C ILE A 108 -4.38 8.75 3.03
N VAL A 109 -5.57 9.15 2.60
CA VAL A 109 -6.81 8.43 2.92
C VAL A 109 -6.86 7.03 2.28
N ALA A 110 -6.35 6.88 1.05
CA ALA A 110 -6.24 5.58 0.39
C ALA A 110 -5.32 4.63 1.16
N ASP A 111 -4.15 5.11 1.60
CA ASP A 111 -3.20 4.34 2.41
C ASP A 111 -3.82 3.92 3.76
N TYR A 112 -4.54 4.81 4.41
CA TYR A 112 -5.27 4.47 5.64
C TYR A 112 -6.23 3.30 5.43
N TYR A 113 -7.08 3.36 4.39
CA TYR A 113 -8.02 2.29 4.10
C TYR A 113 -7.33 0.99 3.67
N PHE A 114 -6.18 1.07 3.01
CA PHE A 114 -5.40 -0.10 2.65
C PHE A 114 -4.91 -0.86 3.90
N TYR A 115 -4.25 -0.17 4.84
CA TYR A 115 -3.77 -0.80 6.07
C TYR A 115 -4.90 -1.17 7.03
N ALA A 116 -6.00 -0.41 7.05
CA ALA A 116 -7.21 -0.79 7.79
C ALA A 116 -7.81 -2.08 7.22
N GLY A 117 -7.85 -2.24 5.89
CA GLY A 117 -8.33 -3.45 5.24
C GLY A 117 -7.48 -4.68 5.56
N LEU A 118 -6.15 -4.53 5.65
CA LEU A 118 -5.28 -5.61 6.11
C LEU A 118 -5.55 -5.99 7.57
N ASP A 119 -5.83 -5.01 8.43
CA ASP A 119 -6.14 -5.25 9.84
C ASP A 119 -7.51 -5.92 10.03
N ASP A 120 -8.51 -5.53 9.24
CA ASP A 120 -9.83 -6.16 9.25
C ASP A 120 -9.73 -7.66 8.94
N LEU A 121 -8.80 -8.06 8.08
CA LEU A 121 -8.57 -9.47 7.73
C LEU A 121 -7.98 -10.29 8.88
N VAL A 122 -7.21 -9.67 9.79
CA VAL A 122 -6.72 -10.35 11.00
C VAL A 122 -7.89 -10.88 11.82
N ALA A 123 -8.92 -10.04 12.01
CA ALA A 123 -10.11 -10.42 12.77
C ALA A 123 -11.01 -11.41 12.02
N VAL A 124 -11.21 -11.22 10.72
CA VAL A 124 -12.14 -12.02 9.91
C VAL A 124 -11.59 -13.40 9.57
N ARG A 125 -10.29 -13.49 9.24
CA ARG A 125 -9.64 -14.76 8.86
C ARG A 125 -8.88 -15.43 10.00
N GLY A 126 -8.83 -14.81 11.19
CA GLY A 126 -8.19 -15.39 12.37
C GLY A 126 -6.67 -15.56 12.23
N TYR A 127 -6.00 -14.63 11.50
CA TYR A 127 -4.55 -14.68 11.39
C TYR A 127 -3.87 -14.53 12.76
N ASP A 128 -2.84 -15.33 13.01
CA ASP A 128 -2.00 -15.19 14.22
C ASP A 128 -1.08 -13.97 14.11
N TYR A 129 -1.71 -12.79 14.16
CA TYR A 129 -1.05 -11.50 14.08
C TYR A 129 -1.72 -10.50 15.04
N PRO A 130 -0.98 -9.69 15.79
CA PRO A 130 -1.56 -8.75 16.73
C PRO A 130 -2.46 -7.71 16.03
N ALA A 131 -3.74 -7.65 16.43
CA ALA A 131 -4.69 -6.68 15.89
C ALA A 131 -4.21 -5.24 16.07
N GLY A 132 -4.45 -4.40 15.08
CA GLY A 132 -4.01 -3.01 15.05
C GLY A 132 -2.54 -2.79 14.70
N ARG A 133 -1.69 -3.82 14.75
CA ARG A 133 -0.26 -3.67 14.49
C ARG A 133 0.07 -3.27 13.05
N ILE A 134 -0.68 -3.78 12.08
CA ILE A 134 -0.47 -3.42 10.67
C ILE A 134 -0.83 -1.95 10.38
N LYS A 135 -1.75 -1.35 11.14
CA LYS A 135 -2.09 0.08 11.04
C LYS A 135 -0.92 1.00 11.42
N TRP A 136 0.07 0.49 12.17
CA TRP A 136 1.28 1.25 12.44
C TRP A 136 2.07 1.59 11.18
N CYS A 137 1.96 0.79 10.11
CA CYS A 137 2.57 1.12 8.83
C CYS A 137 2.06 2.46 8.30
N PHE A 138 0.74 2.71 8.41
CA PHE A 138 0.14 4.00 8.05
C PHE A 138 0.67 5.15 8.92
N TRP A 139 0.64 4.99 10.25
CA TRP A 139 1.09 6.03 11.17
C TRP A 139 2.58 6.34 11.01
N LEU A 140 3.42 5.32 10.81
CA LEU A 140 4.84 5.49 10.54
C LEU A 140 5.07 6.24 9.22
N SER A 141 4.32 5.91 8.16
CA SER A 141 4.39 6.62 6.88
C SER A 141 4.01 8.10 7.05
N LEU A 142 2.88 8.38 7.73
CA LEU A 142 2.38 9.74 7.93
C LEU A 142 3.30 10.58 8.81
N ILE A 143 3.65 10.08 10.01
CA ILE A 143 4.55 10.77 10.95
C ILE A 143 5.92 10.95 10.32
N GLY A 144 6.38 9.94 9.59
CA GLY A 144 7.64 9.96 8.90
C GLY A 144 7.71 11.00 7.79
N ALA A 145 6.66 11.15 7.01
CA ALA A 145 6.59 12.18 5.98
C ALA A 145 6.67 13.60 6.59
N VAL A 146 5.98 13.82 7.72
CA VAL A 146 6.04 15.09 8.45
C VAL A 146 7.43 15.31 9.04
N ALA A 147 8.02 14.30 9.67
CA ALA A 147 9.36 14.39 10.24
C ALA A 147 10.43 14.64 9.17
N ALA A 148 10.32 13.94 8.03
CA ALA A 148 11.21 14.14 6.88
C ALA A 148 11.15 15.59 6.37
N ALA A 149 9.96 16.14 6.17
CA ALA A 149 9.77 17.51 5.71
C ALA A 149 10.35 18.56 6.68
N VAL A 150 10.17 18.34 8.00
CA VAL A 150 10.71 19.24 9.04
C VAL A 150 12.24 19.15 9.10
N LEU A 151 12.79 17.95 9.01
CA LEU A 151 14.24 17.74 9.06
C LEU A 151 14.94 18.25 7.80
N ASP A 152 14.33 18.09 6.63
CA ASP A 152 14.88 18.59 5.37
C ASP A 152 14.98 20.11 5.35
N ALA A 153 14.04 20.82 5.99
CA ALA A 153 14.10 22.26 6.15
C ALA A 153 15.31 22.72 7.00
N ALA A 154 15.79 21.87 7.92
CA ALA A 154 16.94 22.16 8.77
C ALA A 154 18.26 21.58 8.20
N MET A 155 18.18 20.43 7.53
CA MET A 155 19.31 19.66 6.99
C MET A 155 18.93 19.11 5.60
N PRO A 156 19.28 19.79 4.51
CA PRO A 156 18.96 19.34 3.17
C PRO A 156 19.41 17.89 2.90
N GLY A 157 18.51 17.05 2.41
CA GLY A 157 18.72 15.63 2.16
C GLY A 157 18.42 14.70 3.35
N ALA A 158 18.02 15.24 4.52
CA ALA A 158 17.63 14.42 5.67
C ALA A 158 16.31 13.66 5.42
N ASP A 159 15.43 14.18 4.57
CA ASP A 159 14.18 13.55 4.13
C ASP A 159 14.44 12.17 3.52
N THR A 160 15.46 12.05 2.68
CA THR A 160 15.85 10.79 2.03
C THR A 160 16.21 9.73 3.06
N VAL A 161 17.06 10.08 4.04
CA VAL A 161 17.50 9.13 5.08
C VAL A 161 16.32 8.70 5.96
N VAL A 162 15.49 9.65 6.39
CA VAL A 162 14.28 9.36 7.19
C VAL A 162 13.31 8.49 6.41
N GLY A 163 13.06 8.81 5.14
CA GLY A 163 12.19 8.04 4.26
C GLY A 163 12.65 6.59 4.10
N LEU A 164 13.96 6.37 3.89
CA LEU A 164 14.55 5.03 3.77
C LEU A 164 14.38 4.21 5.06
N VAL A 165 14.65 4.82 6.22
CA VAL A 165 14.49 4.12 7.51
C VAL A 165 13.05 3.71 7.73
N ILE A 166 12.11 4.60 7.48
CA ILE A 166 10.67 4.33 7.65
C ILE A 166 10.21 3.25 6.70
N GLN A 167 10.58 3.33 5.43
CA GLN A 167 10.24 2.32 4.44
C GLN A 167 10.80 0.94 4.80
N ALA A 168 12.02 0.88 5.33
CA ALA A 168 12.60 -0.38 5.83
C ALA A 168 11.79 -0.95 7.00
N VAL A 169 11.36 -0.11 7.96
CA VAL A 169 10.52 -0.56 9.09
C VAL A 169 9.15 -1.07 8.58
N ILE A 170 8.52 -0.36 7.66
CA ILE A 170 7.25 -0.79 7.05
C ILE A 170 7.40 -2.14 6.35
N LEU A 171 8.48 -2.34 5.60
CA LEU A 171 8.78 -3.62 4.95
C LEU A 171 8.92 -4.77 5.94
N VAL A 172 9.54 -4.54 7.10
CA VAL A 172 9.66 -5.55 8.18
C VAL A 172 8.29 -5.87 8.78
N LEU A 173 7.46 -4.87 9.05
CA LEU A 173 6.11 -5.07 9.58
C LEU A 173 5.22 -5.85 8.59
N LEU A 174 5.25 -5.49 7.31
CA LEU A 174 4.54 -6.20 6.26
C LEU A 174 5.06 -7.63 6.07
N TRP A 175 6.37 -7.86 6.21
CA TRP A 175 6.95 -9.20 6.18
C TRP A 175 6.42 -10.08 7.32
N GLN A 176 6.34 -9.54 8.54
CA GLN A 176 5.77 -10.26 9.67
C GLN A 176 4.30 -10.61 9.43
N TYR A 177 3.53 -9.67 8.89
CA TYR A 177 2.14 -9.91 8.50
C TYR A 177 2.02 -11.00 7.42
N LEU A 178 2.85 -10.95 6.38
CA LEU A 178 2.92 -11.96 5.32
C LEU A 178 3.19 -13.37 5.85
N ARG A 179 4.07 -13.49 6.86
CA ARG A 179 4.34 -14.79 7.49
C ARG A 179 3.11 -15.35 8.18
N ALA A 180 2.36 -14.51 8.89
CA ALA A 180 1.11 -14.93 9.55
C ALA A 180 0.04 -15.35 8.52
N VAL A 181 -0.12 -14.60 7.43
CA VAL A 181 -1.03 -14.95 6.33
C VAL A 181 -0.64 -16.29 5.70
N LYS A 182 0.65 -16.50 5.40
CA LYS A 182 1.15 -17.74 4.82
C LYS A 182 0.86 -18.94 5.70
N GLN A 183 1.17 -18.85 6.99
CA GLN A 183 0.95 -19.93 7.95
C GLN A 183 -0.54 -20.30 8.07
N SER A 184 -1.41 -19.32 8.03
CA SER A 184 -2.87 -19.55 8.09
C SER A 184 -3.40 -20.21 6.81
N GLU A 185 -2.94 -19.79 5.62
CA GLU A 185 -3.36 -20.38 4.35
C GLU A 185 -2.83 -21.83 4.22
N GLU A 186 -1.57 -22.10 4.60
CA GLU A 186 -1.00 -23.46 4.60
C GLU A 186 -1.69 -24.40 5.62
N GLY A 187 -2.08 -23.85 6.78
CA GLY A 187 -2.83 -24.62 7.81
C GLY A 187 -4.24 -24.99 7.35
N ALA A 188 -4.89 -24.12 6.60
CA ALA A 188 -6.21 -24.40 6.04
C ALA A 188 -6.18 -25.51 4.97
N ASP A 189 -5.16 -25.50 4.10
CA ASP A 189 -4.99 -26.55 3.06
C ASP A 189 -4.68 -27.92 3.67
N SER A 190 -3.92 -27.98 4.76
CA SER A 190 -3.58 -29.24 5.43
C SER A 190 -4.75 -29.83 6.24
N GLY A 191 -5.71 -29.01 6.69
CA GLY A 191 -6.89 -29.43 7.41
C GLY A 191 -7.98 -30.09 6.55
N LEU A 192 -7.95 -29.89 5.23
CA LEU A 192 -8.90 -30.48 4.28
C LEU A 192 -8.52 -31.89 3.81
N GLY A 193 -7.33 -32.40 4.22
CA GLY A 193 -6.79 -33.71 3.83
C GLY A 193 -6.84 -34.78 4.90
N GLY A 194 -7.71 -34.67 5.94
CA GLY A 194 -7.92 -35.74 6.90
C GLY A 194 -8.56 -36.95 6.22
N PRO A 195 -8.00 -38.17 6.39
CA PRO A 195 -8.56 -39.34 5.76
C PRO A 195 -9.96 -39.60 6.32
N ASP A 196 -10.90 -39.94 5.42
CA ASP A 196 -12.18 -40.58 5.76
C ASP A 196 -11.90 -41.79 6.66
N GLU A 197 -12.00 -41.64 7.97
CA GLU A 197 -12.13 -42.80 8.85
C GLU A 197 -13.49 -43.40 8.57
N PRO A 198 -13.55 -44.65 8.04
CA PRO A 198 -14.82 -45.32 7.92
C PRO A 198 -15.34 -45.61 9.34
N LEU A 199 -16.49 -45.00 9.65
CA LEU A 199 -17.27 -45.36 10.83
C LEU A 199 -17.59 -46.87 10.77
N ALA A 200 -16.92 -47.61 11.62
CA ALA A 200 -17.23 -49.04 11.88
C ALA A 200 -18.39 -49.16 12.89
#